data_cab03622c9193489144c6b12cab4ce0e
#
_entry.id   cab03622c9193489144c6b12cab4ce0e
#
_cell.length_a   1.000
_cell.length_b   1.000
_cell.length_c   1.000
_cell.angle_alpha   90.00
_cell.angle_beta   90.00
_cell.angle_gamma   90.00
#
_symmetry.space_group_name_H-M   'P 1'
#
loop_
_entity.id
_entity.type
_entity.pdbx_description
1 polymer ?
#
loop_
_entity_poly.entity_id
_entity_poly.type
_entity_poly.pdbx_seq_one_letter_code
_entity_poly.pdbx_strand_id
1 'polypeptide(L)'
;MSDDTAKPIPEPYGRARSYAIWVAAIVVVAALSAAAAMQLWGRGPEGTRTSSIGGPFALQDGSGKTVTADSLRGRPFLVYFGYTHCPDVCPTELALIAGVLGKMGDKAVPALFITVDPERDTPKVMRDYASSFGSSSIVGLSGSPQAISTAMRAYRVFSRKGEVQPDGSYSMDHSSIVYLMNREGRFVRPLNLERPPEEAATEIEGYL
;
A
#
# COMPACT_ATOMS: atom_id res chain seq x y z
N MET A 1 93.72 -42.10 14.84
CA MET A 1 92.73 -41.97 13.72
C MET A 1 91.39 -41.88 14.41
N SER A 2 90.92 -40.68 14.54
CA SER A 2 89.66 -40.36 15.22
C SER A 2 88.57 -40.20 14.17
N ASP A 3 87.61 -41.09 14.21
CA ASP A 3 86.42 -41.02 13.36
C ASP A 3 85.37 -40.16 14.06
N ASP A 4 85.15 -38.93 13.53
CA ASP A 4 84.23 -37.96 14.07
C ASP A 4 82.95 -38.00 13.20
N THR A 5 82.03 -38.89 13.56
CA THR A 5 80.71 -38.98 12.90
C THR A 5 79.78 -37.89 13.44
N ALA A 6 79.74 -36.78 12.75
CA ALA A 6 78.80 -35.70 13.03
C ALA A 6 77.34 -36.17 12.83
N LYS A 7 76.56 -36.09 13.93
CA LYS A 7 75.16 -36.41 14.01
C LYS A 7 74.34 -35.31 13.27
N PRO A 8 73.41 -35.62 12.32
CA PRO A 8 72.68 -34.64 11.62
C PRO A 8 71.71 -33.90 12.57
N ILE A 9 71.66 -32.57 12.47
CA ILE A 9 70.79 -31.69 13.20
C ILE A 9 69.36 -31.85 12.62
N PRO A 10 68.29 -32.10 13.43
CA PRO A 10 66.93 -32.20 12.91
C PRO A 10 66.43 -30.84 12.46
N GLU A 11 65.99 -30.80 11.18
CA GLU A 11 65.41 -29.62 10.56
C GLU A 11 64.08 -29.19 11.24
N PRO A 12 63.89 -27.90 11.66
CA PRO A 12 62.69 -27.45 12.36
C PRO A 12 61.48 -27.12 11.48
N TYR A 13 61.55 -27.47 10.17
CA TYR A 13 60.59 -27.05 9.17
C TYR A 13 59.24 -27.80 9.17
N GLY A 14 59.09 -28.91 9.84
CA GLY A 14 57.86 -29.73 9.83
C GLY A 14 56.68 -29.10 10.57
N ARG A 15 56.90 -28.40 11.67
CA ARG A 15 55.88 -27.83 12.52
C ARG A 15 55.31 -26.52 11.98
N ALA A 16 56.12 -25.69 11.36
CA ALA A 16 55.68 -24.41 10.80
C ALA A 16 54.68 -24.58 9.61
N ARG A 17 54.90 -25.61 8.76
CA ARG A 17 53.97 -25.93 7.65
C ARG A 17 52.61 -26.42 8.16
N SER A 18 52.55 -27.19 9.23
CA SER A 18 51.31 -27.67 9.81
C SER A 18 50.49 -26.51 10.38
N TYR A 19 51.11 -25.57 11.11
CA TYR A 19 50.41 -24.38 11.64
C TYR A 19 49.88 -23.49 10.52
N ALA A 20 50.64 -23.29 9.45
CA ALA A 20 50.17 -22.50 8.29
C ALA A 20 48.93 -23.11 7.62
N ILE A 21 48.86 -24.43 7.50
CA ILE A 21 47.70 -25.15 6.94
C ILE A 21 46.46 -24.98 7.86
N TRP A 22 46.64 -25.13 9.17
CA TRP A 22 45.54 -24.96 10.13
C TRP A 22 45.02 -23.51 10.19
N VAL A 23 45.91 -22.52 10.14
CA VAL A 23 45.50 -21.09 10.07
C VAL A 23 44.74 -20.80 8.78
N ALA A 24 45.20 -21.30 7.63
CA ALA A 24 44.50 -21.16 6.36
C ALA A 24 43.11 -21.81 6.40
N ALA A 25 42.99 -23.01 6.98
CA ALA A 25 41.70 -23.70 7.13
C ALA A 25 40.71 -22.91 8.01
N ILE A 26 41.17 -22.33 9.13
CA ILE A 26 40.34 -21.50 10.02
C ILE A 26 39.87 -20.25 9.31
N VAL A 27 40.75 -19.58 8.55
CA VAL A 27 40.35 -18.35 7.78
C VAL A 27 39.30 -18.69 6.72
N VAL A 28 39.43 -19.82 6.01
CA VAL A 28 38.44 -20.26 5.02
C VAL A 28 37.10 -20.58 5.68
N VAL A 29 37.09 -21.29 6.80
CA VAL A 29 35.86 -21.60 7.55
C VAL A 29 35.21 -20.31 8.08
N ALA A 30 36.00 -19.38 8.60
CA ALA A 30 35.48 -18.07 9.08
C ALA A 30 34.89 -17.25 7.91
N ALA A 31 35.51 -17.23 6.74
CA ALA A 31 35.01 -16.56 5.55
C ALA A 31 33.72 -17.21 5.02
N LEU A 32 33.64 -18.54 5.00
CA LEU A 32 32.44 -19.26 4.59
C LEU A 32 31.26 -19.06 5.58
N SER A 33 31.55 -19.06 6.88
CA SER A 33 30.53 -18.79 7.90
C SER A 33 30.04 -17.35 7.86
N ALA A 34 30.92 -16.37 7.63
CA ALA A 34 30.53 -14.97 7.45
C ALA A 34 29.69 -14.77 6.16
N ALA A 35 30.04 -15.43 5.06
CA ALA A 35 29.26 -15.40 3.83
C ALA A 35 27.87 -16.06 4.00
N ALA A 36 27.80 -17.19 4.72
CA ALA A 36 26.54 -17.85 5.05
C ALA A 36 25.67 -16.98 5.97
N ALA A 37 26.26 -16.35 6.98
CA ALA A 37 25.55 -15.41 7.88
C ALA A 37 25.05 -14.18 7.11
N MET A 38 25.80 -13.63 6.18
CA MET A 38 25.38 -12.55 5.29
C MET A 38 24.21 -12.94 4.38
N GLN A 39 24.22 -14.16 3.85
CA GLN A 39 23.12 -14.68 3.04
C GLN A 39 21.86 -14.97 3.87
N LEU A 40 22.02 -15.41 5.13
CA LEU A 40 20.90 -15.66 6.03
C LEU A 40 20.33 -14.36 6.61
N TRP A 41 21.15 -13.36 6.91
CA TRP A 41 20.71 -12.04 7.36
C TRP A 41 20.15 -11.19 6.21
N GLY A 42 20.63 -11.35 4.99
CA GLY A 42 20.08 -10.69 3.80
C GLY A 42 18.74 -11.28 3.33
N ARG A 43 18.36 -12.45 3.82
CA ARG A 43 17.00 -13.00 3.71
C ARG A 43 16.19 -12.54 4.92
N GLY A 44 15.96 -11.22 5.04
CA GLY A 44 14.78 -10.75 5.73
C GLY A 44 13.56 -11.49 5.16
N PRO A 45 12.45 -11.71 5.94
CA PRO A 45 11.29 -12.40 5.41
C PRO A 45 10.98 -11.76 4.06
N GLU A 46 10.95 -12.56 2.99
CA GLU A 46 10.39 -12.14 1.72
C GLU A 46 8.96 -11.74 2.04
N GLY A 47 8.83 -10.46 2.44
CA GLY A 47 7.54 -9.85 2.53
C GLY A 47 6.91 -10.13 1.18
N THR A 48 5.87 -10.96 1.17
CA THR A 48 4.90 -11.00 0.10
C THR A 48 4.91 -9.61 -0.47
N ARG A 49 5.22 -9.42 -1.76
CA ARG A 49 5.13 -8.13 -2.44
C ARG A 49 3.69 -7.71 -2.31
N THR A 50 3.34 -7.19 -1.15
CA THR A 50 2.07 -6.56 -0.91
C THR A 50 1.98 -5.49 -1.98
N SER A 51 0.94 -5.56 -2.76
CA SER A 51 0.60 -4.51 -3.71
C SER A 51 0.94 -3.18 -3.05
N SER A 52 1.78 -2.36 -3.69
CA SER A 52 2.18 -1.07 -3.16
C SER A 52 1.05 -0.02 -3.27
N ILE A 53 -0.19 -0.47 -3.45
CA ILE A 53 -1.41 0.34 -3.43
C ILE A 53 -2.03 0.23 -2.05
N GLY A 54 -2.43 1.38 -1.50
CA GLY A 54 -2.91 1.51 -0.13
C GLY A 54 -1.79 1.89 0.83
N GLY A 55 -2.16 2.45 1.96
CA GLY A 55 -1.21 2.92 2.98
C GLY A 55 -1.88 3.88 3.96
N PRO A 56 -1.11 4.44 4.90
CA PRO A 56 -1.65 5.33 5.92
C PRO A 56 -2.19 6.62 5.31
N PHE A 57 -3.34 7.02 5.79
CA PHE A 57 -3.92 8.35 5.60
C PHE A 57 -4.68 8.78 6.85
N ALA A 58 -4.93 10.07 7.00
CA ALA A 58 -5.78 10.65 8.03
C ALA A 58 -6.56 11.82 7.40
N LEU A 59 -7.85 11.63 7.20
CA LEU A 59 -8.76 12.56 6.52
C LEU A 59 -9.97 12.83 7.41
N GLN A 60 -10.73 13.87 7.12
CA GLN A 60 -11.91 14.25 7.88
C GLN A 60 -13.18 13.91 7.11
N ASP A 61 -14.17 13.37 7.81
CA ASP A 61 -15.54 13.27 7.34
C ASP A 61 -16.31 14.58 7.59
N GLY A 62 -17.56 14.64 7.10
CA GLY A 62 -18.41 15.83 7.24
C GLY A 62 -18.85 16.16 8.67
N SER A 63 -18.58 15.32 9.66
CA SER A 63 -18.78 15.59 11.08
C SER A 63 -17.54 16.15 11.77
N GLY A 64 -16.41 16.21 11.07
CA GLY A 64 -15.09 16.58 11.61
C GLY A 64 -14.35 15.43 12.26
N LYS A 65 -14.89 14.20 12.20
CA LYS A 65 -14.21 13.00 12.70
C LYS A 65 -13.06 12.62 11.76
N THR A 66 -11.91 12.31 12.33
CA THR A 66 -10.79 11.78 11.57
C THR A 66 -11.00 10.31 11.23
N VAL A 67 -10.94 10.00 9.95
CA VAL A 67 -10.96 8.64 9.39
C VAL A 67 -9.54 8.30 8.95
N THR A 68 -9.02 7.16 9.43
CA THR A 68 -7.68 6.67 9.10
C THR A 68 -7.77 5.30 8.44
N ALA A 69 -6.72 4.89 7.72
CA ALA A 69 -6.63 3.53 7.17
C ALA A 69 -6.78 2.47 8.27
N ASP A 70 -6.21 2.70 9.46
CA ASP A 70 -6.30 1.76 10.58
C ASP A 70 -7.72 1.67 11.18
N SER A 71 -8.51 2.76 11.14
CA SER A 71 -9.89 2.77 11.64
C SER A 71 -10.86 1.91 10.80
N LEU A 72 -10.42 1.46 9.61
CA LEU A 72 -11.20 0.64 8.68
C LEU A 72 -10.87 -0.84 8.77
N ARG A 73 -9.85 -1.21 9.54
CA ARG A 73 -9.47 -2.62 9.70
C ARG A 73 -10.59 -3.45 10.35
N GLY A 74 -10.63 -4.73 10.01
CA GLY A 74 -11.60 -5.70 10.51
C GLY A 74 -12.74 -6.00 9.54
N ARG A 75 -12.94 -5.18 8.51
CA ARG A 75 -13.88 -5.45 7.40
C ARG A 75 -13.33 -4.91 6.08
N PRO A 76 -13.73 -5.46 4.93
CA PRO A 76 -13.37 -4.90 3.64
C PRO A 76 -13.99 -3.52 3.45
N PHE A 77 -13.40 -2.72 2.56
CA PHE A 77 -13.90 -1.40 2.21
C PHE A 77 -13.51 -1.02 0.79
N LEU A 78 -14.25 -0.07 0.23
CA LEU A 78 -13.97 0.51 -1.09
C LEU A 78 -13.31 1.88 -0.93
N VAL A 79 -12.46 2.25 -1.88
CA VAL A 79 -11.88 3.59 -1.98
C VAL A 79 -12.03 4.09 -3.40
N TYR A 80 -12.58 5.28 -3.55
CA TYR A 80 -12.72 5.98 -4.81
C TYR A 80 -12.24 7.42 -4.66
N PHE A 81 -11.38 7.87 -5.58
CA PHE A 81 -10.90 9.25 -5.62
C PHE A 81 -11.63 10.02 -6.72
N GLY A 82 -12.10 11.21 -6.39
CA GLY A 82 -12.83 12.08 -7.31
C GLY A 82 -13.02 13.47 -6.73
N TYR A 83 -13.95 14.24 -7.28
CA TYR A 83 -14.28 15.60 -6.79
C TYR A 83 -15.73 15.93 -7.09
N THR A 84 -16.31 16.87 -6.31
CA THR A 84 -17.76 17.13 -6.39
C THR A 84 -18.18 17.90 -7.64
N HIS A 85 -17.26 18.62 -8.28
CA HIS A 85 -17.48 19.38 -9.51
C HIS A 85 -17.22 18.57 -10.78
N CYS A 86 -17.05 17.25 -10.67
CA CYS A 86 -16.91 16.37 -11.84
C CYS A 86 -18.27 16.26 -12.55
N PRO A 87 -18.36 16.57 -13.86
CA PRO A 87 -19.66 16.65 -14.54
C PRO A 87 -20.26 15.29 -14.89
N ASP A 88 -19.46 14.20 -14.95
CA ASP A 88 -19.91 12.94 -15.54
C ASP A 88 -19.40 11.71 -14.80
N VAL A 89 -18.10 11.43 -14.80
CA VAL A 89 -17.54 10.15 -14.32
C VAL A 89 -17.81 9.92 -12.84
N CYS A 90 -17.55 10.91 -11.97
CA CYS A 90 -17.70 10.75 -10.52
C CYS A 90 -19.15 10.45 -10.08
N PRO A 91 -20.17 11.19 -10.54
CA PRO A 91 -21.55 10.86 -10.15
C PRO A 91 -21.99 9.49 -10.69
N THR A 92 -21.54 9.10 -11.87
CA THR A 92 -21.84 7.78 -12.45
C THR A 92 -21.23 6.67 -11.61
N GLU A 93 -19.94 6.75 -11.28
CA GLU A 93 -19.27 5.75 -10.44
C GLU A 93 -19.87 5.65 -9.03
N LEU A 94 -20.23 6.78 -8.40
CA LEU A 94 -20.84 6.76 -7.09
C LEU A 94 -22.26 6.19 -7.10
N ALA A 95 -23.02 6.39 -8.17
CA ALA A 95 -24.31 5.75 -8.35
C ALA A 95 -24.18 4.22 -8.50
N LEU A 96 -23.17 3.75 -9.26
CA LEU A 96 -22.88 2.32 -9.39
C LEU A 96 -22.43 1.72 -8.04
N ILE A 97 -21.56 2.40 -7.30
CA ILE A 97 -21.16 1.99 -5.94
C ILE A 97 -22.40 1.89 -5.03
N ALA A 98 -23.29 2.89 -5.06
CA ALA A 98 -24.52 2.87 -4.26
C ALA A 98 -25.41 1.67 -4.63
N GLY A 99 -25.53 1.35 -5.93
CA GLY A 99 -26.24 0.18 -6.41
C GLY A 99 -25.68 -1.14 -5.85
N VAL A 100 -24.36 -1.31 -5.90
CA VAL A 100 -23.67 -2.49 -5.34
C VAL A 100 -23.89 -2.59 -3.84
N LEU A 101 -23.71 -1.49 -3.08
CA LEU A 101 -23.94 -1.47 -1.64
C LEU A 101 -25.40 -1.76 -1.27
N GLY A 102 -26.35 -1.29 -2.10
CA GLY A 102 -27.77 -1.61 -1.95
C GLY A 102 -28.06 -3.10 -2.10
N LYS A 103 -27.37 -3.82 -2.99
CA LYS A 103 -27.49 -5.28 -3.14
C LYS A 103 -26.90 -6.05 -1.96
N MET A 104 -25.88 -5.49 -1.30
CA MET A 104 -25.33 -6.09 -0.08
C MET A 104 -26.22 -5.93 1.15
N GLY A 105 -27.15 -4.95 1.15
CA GLY A 105 -28.05 -4.71 2.27
C GLY A 105 -27.31 -4.47 3.59
N ASP A 106 -27.64 -5.25 4.64
CA ASP A 106 -27.04 -5.12 5.98
C ASP A 106 -25.55 -5.49 6.01
N LYS A 107 -25.03 -6.15 4.96
CA LYS A 107 -23.61 -6.46 4.80
C LYS A 107 -22.83 -5.36 4.10
N ALA A 108 -23.46 -4.24 3.75
CA ALA A 108 -22.81 -3.16 3.04
C ALA A 108 -21.52 -2.69 3.75
N VAL A 109 -20.45 -2.58 2.97
CA VAL A 109 -19.13 -2.15 3.45
C VAL A 109 -18.96 -0.65 3.28
N PRO A 110 -18.06 0.00 4.04
CA PRO A 110 -17.73 1.41 3.79
C PRO A 110 -17.18 1.62 2.39
N ALA A 111 -17.67 2.65 1.71
CA ALA A 111 -17.11 3.16 0.48
C ALA A 111 -16.63 4.59 0.72
N LEU A 112 -15.32 4.78 0.69
CA LEU A 112 -14.69 6.07 0.92
C LEU A 112 -14.62 6.85 -0.40
N PHE A 113 -15.29 7.97 -0.47
CA PHE A 113 -15.15 8.95 -1.54
C PHE A 113 -14.18 10.04 -1.10
N ILE A 114 -12.94 10.00 -1.59
CA ILE A 114 -11.85 10.90 -1.18
C ILE A 114 -11.67 11.97 -2.25
N THR A 115 -11.71 13.24 -1.85
CA THR A 115 -11.51 14.32 -2.82
C THR A 115 -10.08 14.36 -3.38
N VAL A 116 -9.96 14.76 -4.64
CA VAL A 116 -8.69 15.17 -5.28
C VAL A 116 -8.57 16.69 -5.37
N ASP A 117 -9.61 17.43 -4.92
CA ASP A 117 -9.71 18.88 -4.99
C ASP A 117 -10.10 19.50 -3.63
N PRO A 118 -9.21 19.46 -2.65
CA PRO A 118 -9.52 19.97 -1.30
C PRO A 118 -9.73 21.49 -1.26
N GLU A 119 -9.42 22.23 -2.34
CA GLU A 119 -9.67 23.67 -2.43
C GLU A 119 -11.16 23.97 -2.48
N ARG A 120 -11.96 23.17 -3.20
CA ARG A 120 -13.41 23.33 -3.34
C ARG A 120 -14.19 22.36 -2.46
N ASP A 121 -13.65 21.18 -2.22
CA ASP A 121 -14.33 20.07 -1.56
C ASP A 121 -14.00 20.04 -0.06
N THR A 122 -14.65 20.89 0.74
CA THR A 122 -14.54 20.81 2.21
C THR A 122 -15.17 19.52 2.75
N PRO A 123 -14.87 19.10 4.00
CA PRO A 123 -15.51 17.92 4.60
C PRO A 123 -17.05 17.97 4.55
N LYS A 124 -17.63 19.15 4.77
CA LYS A 124 -19.09 19.35 4.68
C LYS A 124 -19.61 19.14 3.26
N VAL A 125 -18.94 19.71 2.25
CA VAL A 125 -19.31 19.56 0.83
C VAL A 125 -19.26 18.09 0.43
N MET A 126 -18.19 17.38 0.80
CA MET A 126 -18.03 15.96 0.50
C MET A 126 -19.12 15.10 1.14
N ARG A 127 -19.50 15.37 2.39
CA ARG A 127 -20.60 14.68 3.06
C ARG A 127 -21.92 14.91 2.32
N ASP A 128 -22.24 16.18 2.05
CA ASP A 128 -23.53 16.54 1.46
C ASP A 128 -23.65 15.93 0.05
N TYR A 129 -22.55 15.91 -0.72
CA TYR A 129 -22.48 15.27 -2.01
C TYR A 129 -22.60 13.74 -1.91
N ALA A 130 -21.84 13.08 -1.03
CA ALA A 130 -21.91 11.64 -0.85
C ALA A 130 -23.31 11.16 -0.41
N SER A 131 -23.98 11.93 0.44
CA SER A 131 -25.33 11.61 0.93
C SER A 131 -26.39 11.63 -0.17
N SER A 132 -26.18 12.36 -1.27
CA SER A 132 -27.13 12.47 -2.39
C SER A 132 -27.30 11.14 -3.16
N PHE A 133 -26.38 10.18 -2.97
CA PHE A 133 -26.44 8.86 -3.61
C PHE A 133 -27.27 7.82 -2.84
N GLY A 134 -27.93 8.21 -1.74
CA GLY A 134 -28.90 7.36 -1.04
C GLY A 134 -28.30 6.18 -0.26
N SER A 135 -26.99 6.14 -0.06
CA SER A 135 -26.31 5.10 0.73
C SER A 135 -25.54 5.73 1.89
N SER A 136 -25.90 5.36 3.13
CA SER A 136 -25.16 5.76 4.33
C SER A 136 -23.75 5.15 4.43
N SER A 137 -23.46 4.14 3.63
CA SER A 137 -22.15 3.49 3.57
C SER A 137 -21.14 4.27 2.70
N ILE A 138 -21.58 5.24 1.90
CA ILE A 138 -20.68 6.13 1.15
C ILE A 138 -20.27 7.28 2.07
N VAL A 139 -18.98 7.38 2.35
CA VAL A 139 -18.42 8.38 3.26
C VAL A 139 -17.53 9.34 2.47
N GLY A 140 -17.97 10.59 2.35
CA GLY A 140 -17.18 11.67 1.75
C GLY A 140 -16.06 12.13 2.67
N LEU A 141 -14.82 12.16 2.17
CA LEU A 141 -13.63 12.53 2.94
C LEU A 141 -12.87 13.66 2.27
N SER A 142 -12.42 14.61 3.10
CA SER A 142 -11.54 15.71 2.71
C SER A 142 -10.47 15.94 3.77
N GLY A 143 -9.61 16.93 3.55
CA GLY A 143 -8.55 17.29 4.49
C GLY A 143 -7.66 18.40 3.95
N SER A 144 -6.53 18.64 4.61
CA SER A 144 -5.54 19.57 4.07
C SER A 144 -4.98 19.08 2.73
N PRO A 145 -4.50 19.97 1.85
CA PRO A 145 -3.85 19.56 0.60
C PRO A 145 -2.72 18.55 0.80
N GLN A 146 -1.98 18.64 1.90
CA GLN A 146 -0.91 17.69 2.26
C GLN A 146 -1.47 16.31 2.64
N ALA A 147 -2.57 16.26 3.40
CA ALA A 147 -3.22 15.01 3.78
C ALA A 147 -3.80 14.28 2.55
N ILE A 148 -4.48 15.02 1.66
CA ILE A 148 -5.00 14.52 0.39
C ILE A 148 -3.86 14.01 -0.50
N SER A 149 -2.79 14.79 -0.68
CA SER A 149 -1.62 14.36 -1.44
C SER A 149 -0.97 13.09 -0.88
N THR A 150 -0.96 12.93 0.45
CA THR A 150 -0.45 11.71 1.10
C THR A 150 -1.34 10.51 0.78
N ALA A 151 -2.67 10.65 0.86
CA ALA A 151 -3.62 9.60 0.49
C ALA A 151 -3.49 9.24 -1.01
N MET A 152 -3.44 10.22 -1.91
CA MET A 152 -3.27 9.97 -3.35
C MET A 152 -1.98 9.20 -3.64
N ARG A 153 -0.85 9.57 -3.02
CA ARG A 153 0.41 8.82 -3.19
C ARG A 153 0.31 7.39 -2.70
N ALA A 154 -0.34 7.16 -1.55
CA ALA A 154 -0.54 5.83 -1.00
C ALA A 154 -1.35 4.92 -1.93
N TYR A 155 -2.33 5.48 -2.64
CA TYR A 155 -3.16 4.74 -3.60
C TYR A 155 -2.70 4.87 -5.05
N ARG A 156 -1.56 5.55 -5.31
CA ARG A 156 -1.01 5.80 -6.65
C ARG A 156 -1.98 6.50 -7.58
N VAL A 157 -2.76 7.39 -7.02
CA VAL A 157 -3.72 8.20 -7.78
C VAL A 157 -2.99 9.37 -8.43
N PHE A 158 -3.14 9.49 -9.73
CA PHE A 158 -2.78 10.70 -10.46
C PHE A 158 -3.88 11.74 -10.31
N SER A 159 -3.51 13.01 -10.11
CA SER A 159 -4.42 14.15 -10.18
C SER A 159 -3.69 15.38 -10.69
N ARG A 160 -4.36 16.14 -11.54
CA ARG A 160 -3.86 17.41 -12.10
C ARG A 160 -5.02 18.38 -12.26
N LYS A 161 -4.83 19.60 -11.76
CA LYS A 161 -5.74 20.73 -12.01
C LYS A 161 -5.63 21.15 -13.46
N GLY A 162 -6.76 21.23 -14.13
CA GLY A 162 -6.88 21.73 -15.50
C GLY A 162 -6.70 23.25 -15.58
N GLU A 163 -6.86 23.79 -16.77
CA GLU A 163 -6.81 25.23 -17.00
C GLU A 163 -7.98 25.93 -16.31
N VAL A 164 -7.66 27.04 -15.60
CA VAL A 164 -8.67 27.86 -14.95
C VAL A 164 -9.31 28.76 -16.02
N GLN A 165 -10.62 28.64 -16.18
CA GLN A 165 -11.40 29.41 -17.13
C GLN A 165 -11.59 30.84 -16.63
N PRO A 166 -11.99 31.81 -17.52
CA PRO A 166 -12.20 33.20 -17.14
C PRO A 166 -13.27 33.39 -16.03
N ASP A 167 -14.21 32.45 -15.89
CA ASP A 167 -15.22 32.44 -14.83
C ASP A 167 -14.73 31.84 -13.51
N GLY A 168 -13.45 31.41 -13.44
CA GLY A 168 -12.84 30.78 -12.28
C GLY A 168 -13.09 29.28 -12.19
N SER A 169 -13.85 28.67 -13.09
CA SER A 169 -14.09 27.23 -13.13
C SER A 169 -12.86 26.47 -13.65
N TYR A 170 -12.69 25.22 -13.21
CA TYR A 170 -11.67 24.30 -13.70
C TYR A 170 -12.09 22.85 -13.50
N SER A 171 -11.52 21.96 -14.31
CA SER A 171 -11.63 20.51 -14.18
C SER A 171 -10.43 19.94 -13.43
N MET A 172 -10.57 18.71 -12.92
CA MET A 172 -9.47 17.90 -12.42
C MET A 172 -9.34 16.66 -13.28
N ASP A 173 -8.16 16.46 -13.88
CA ASP A 173 -7.80 15.16 -14.45
C ASP A 173 -7.39 14.23 -13.30
N HIS A 174 -7.97 13.05 -13.21
CA HIS A 174 -7.61 12.10 -12.16
C HIS A 174 -7.82 10.64 -12.58
N SER A 175 -7.16 9.73 -11.87
CA SER A 175 -7.41 8.29 -12.03
C SER A 175 -8.79 7.93 -11.50
N SER A 176 -9.62 7.27 -12.33
CA SER A 176 -10.98 6.83 -11.98
C SER A 176 -10.99 5.32 -11.72
N ILE A 177 -10.51 4.91 -10.54
CA ILE A 177 -10.39 3.51 -10.12
C ILE A 177 -11.10 3.35 -8.79
N VAL A 178 -11.98 2.34 -8.69
CA VAL A 178 -12.55 1.91 -7.41
C VAL A 178 -11.67 0.77 -6.86
N TYR A 179 -11.05 1.02 -5.72
CA TYR A 179 -10.14 0.06 -5.08
C TYR A 179 -10.92 -0.79 -4.08
N LEU A 180 -10.86 -2.13 -4.22
CA LEU A 180 -11.31 -3.07 -3.20
C LEU A 180 -10.16 -3.35 -2.24
N MET A 181 -10.40 -3.09 -0.95
CA MET A 181 -9.47 -3.33 0.15
C MET A 181 -10.02 -4.45 1.05
N ASN A 182 -9.15 -5.35 1.49
CA ASN A 182 -9.54 -6.42 2.41
C ASN A 182 -9.60 -5.97 3.88
N ARG A 183 -9.92 -6.89 4.80
CA ARG A 183 -10.04 -6.63 6.25
C ARG A 183 -8.76 -6.10 6.91
N GLU A 184 -7.58 -6.43 6.33
CA GLU A 184 -6.29 -5.95 6.81
C GLU A 184 -5.91 -4.60 6.21
N GLY A 185 -6.77 -4.00 5.37
CA GLY A 185 -6.49 -2.76 4.65
C GLY A 185 -5.50 -2.92 3.50
N ARG A 186 -5.34 -4.15 2.97
CA ARG A 186 -4.50 -4.43 1.81
C ARG A 186 -5.33 -4.39 0.54
N PHE A 187 -4.74 -3.84 -0.51
CA PHE A 187 -5.35 -3.81 -1.83
C PHE A 187 -5.55 -5.23 -2.38
N VAL A 188 -6.75 -5.50 -2.84
CA VAL A 188 -7.12 -6.75 -3.49
C VAL A 188 -7.01 -6.58 -5.01
N ARG A 189 -7.84 -5.70 -5.57
CA ARG A 189 -7.93 -5.41 -7.01
C ARG A 189 -8.79 -4.18 -7.28
N PRO A 190 -8.76 -3.64 -8.51
CA PRO A 190 -9.80 -2.72 -8.96
C PRO A 190 -11.15 -3.44 -9.00
N LEU A 191 -12.19 -2.80 -8.49
CA LEU A 191 -13.56 -3.32 -8.61
C LEU A 191 -14.14 -2.89 -9.96
N ASN A 192 -14.59 -3.86 -10.74
CA ASN A 192 -15.30 -3.59 -12.00
C ASN A 192 -16.78 -3.34 -11.71
N LEU A 193 -17.24 -2.11 -11.96
CA LEU A 193 -18.62 -1.69 -11.77
C LEU A 193 -19.47 -1.74 -13.05
N GLU A 194 -18.87 -2.05 -14.22
CA GLU A 194 -19.61 -2.21 -15.49
C GLU A 194 -20.45 -3.48 -15.56
N ARG A 195 -20.19 -4.44 -14.67
CA ARG A 195 -20.95 -5.70 -14.54
C ARG A 195 -22.19 -5.51 -13.66
N PRO A 196 -23.13 -6.49 -13.67
CA PRO A 196 -24.30 -6.45 -12.80
C PRO A 196 -23.93 -6.18 -11.31
N PRO A 197 -24.64 -5.29 -10.60
CA PRO A 197 -24.32 -4.95 -9.21
C PRO A 197 -24.29 -6.15 -8.26
N GLU A 198 -25.08 -7.17 -8.53
CA GLU A 198 -25.13 -8.43 -7.75
C GLU A 198 -23.80 -9.21 -7.80
N GLU A 199 -23.13 -9.20 -8.97
CA GLU A 199 -21.84 -9.87 -9.11
C GLU A 199 -20.75 -9.13 -8.36
N ALA A 200 -20.74 -7.80 -8.42
CA ALA A 200 -19.82 -6.97 -7.67
C ALA A 200 -20.05 -7.12 -6.15
N ALA A 201 -21.31 -7.17 -5.70
CA ALA A 201 -21.67 -7.41 -4.31
C ALA A 201 -21.17 -8.79 -3.83
N THR A 202 -21.40 -9.85 -4.60
CA THR A 202 -20.92 -11.21 -4.29
C THR A 202 -19.40 -11.26 -4.17
N GLU A 203 -18.67 -10.54 -5.04
CA GLU A 203 -17.22 -10.46 -4.95
C GLU A 203 -16.76 -9.82 -3.64
N ILE A 204 -17.35 -8.68 -3.26
CA ILE A 204 -17.01 -8.00 -2.00
C ILE A 204 -17.33 -8.88 -0.81
N GLU A 205 -18.47 -9.58 -0.81
CA GLU A 205 -18.88 -10.50 0.24
C GLU A 205 -17.90 -11.64 0.47
N GLY A 206 -17.17 -12.06 -0.56
CA GLY A 206 -16.10 -13.05 -0.44
C GLY A 206 -14.92 -12.62 0.47
N TYR A 207 -14.87 -11.35 0.87
CA TYR A 207 -13.85 -10.78 1.77
C TYR A 207 -14.39 -10.39 3.15
N LEU A 208 -15.70 -10.62 3.45
CA LEU A 208 -16.34 -10.34 4.75
C LEU A 208 -15.86 -11.21 5.91
#